data_47f765a5cfac2a6ff893cdc1be6a7bd0
#
_entry.id   47f765a5cfac2a6ff893cdc1be6a7bd0
#
_cell.length_a   1.000
_cell.length_b   1.000
_cell.length_c   1.000
_cell.angle_alpha   90.00
_cell.angle_beta   90.00
_cell.angle_gamma   90.00
#
_symmetry.space_group_name_H-M   'P 1'
#
loop_
_entity.id
_entity.type
_entity.pdbx_description
1 polymer ?
#
loop_
_entity_poly.entity_id
_entity_poly.type
_entity_poly.pdbx_seq_one_letter_code
_entity_poly.pdbx_strand_id
1 'polypeptide(L)'
;MSKKLQNWAVPLIAVLLGMLIGAVLMLIFGYDPFWAYYDLFSTAFGSLKNIGEILRAMSPLILIALGFSVASKAGLFNIGLPGQALAGWTSAVWFALAFPELPKVVSIVCTVIIGLVAGGITGAVPGILRAYLGTSEVIVTIMMNYIILYVANNIVRFGFTADMLRSSEASNRISASASYQTDFLSSLTDGSRFNIGFFLAIVAVFLVWFMLKKT
;
A
#
# COMPACT_ATOMS: atom_id res chain seq x y z
N MET A 1 4.20 31.75 22.79
CA MET A 1 3.81 31.05 21.56
C MET A 1 2.59 30.17 21.88
N SER A 2 1.45 30.32 21.18
CA SER A 2 0.25 29.57 21.54
C SER A 2 0.50 28.06 21.30
N LYS A 3 -0.06 27.18 22.16
CA LYS A 3 0.08 25.70 22.04
C LYS A 3 -0.25 25.18 20.62
N LYS A 4 -1.17 25.83 19.91
CA LYS A 4 -1.49 25.54 18.50
C LYS A 4 -0.31 25.79 17.55
N LEU A 5 0.41 26.90 17.72
CA LEU A 5 1.56 27.24 16.87
C LEU A 5 2.72 26.27 17.09
N GLN A 6 2.92 25.83 18.32
CA GLN A 6 3.94 24.85 18.70
C GLN A 6 3.68 23.46 18.08
N ASN A 7 2.40 23.04 18.00
CA ASN A 7 2.02 21.74 17.42
C ASN A 7 2.31 21.64 15.91
N TRP A 8 2.32 22.76 15.18
CA TRP A 8 2.66 22.78 13.75
C TRP A 8 4.12 23.10 13.47
N ALA A 9 4.72 23.94 14.33
CA ALA A 9 6.11 24.35 14.16
C ALA A 9 7.10 23.18 14.37
N VAL A 10 6.86 22.32 15.35
CA VAL A 10 7.77 21.21 15.65
C VAL A 10 7.91 20.24 14.48
N PRO A 11 6.83 19.72 13.84
CA PRO A 11 6.96 18.87 12.66
C PRO A 11 7.64 19.57 11.49
N LEU A 12 7.32 20.85 11.22
CA LEU A 12 7.93 21.61 10.14
C LEU A 12 9.45 21.79 10.35
N ILE A 13 9.85 22.16 11.56
CA ILE A 13 11.28 22.28 11.92
C ILE A 13 11.98 20.92 11.77
N ALA A 14 11.35 19.83 12.20
CA ALA A 14 11.92 18.50 12.06
C ALA A 14 12.15 18.11 10.58
N VAL A 15 11.20 18.43 9.70
CA VAL A 15 11.34 18.20 8.26
C VAL A 15 12.49 19.05 7.67
N LEU A 16 12.54 20.35 8.00
CA LEU A 16 13.60 21.24 7.54
C LEU A 16 14.99 20.80 8.02
N LEU A 17 15.10 20.38 9.28
CA LEU A 17 16.35 19.82 9.82
C LEU A 17 16.73 18.52 9.10
N GLY A 18 15.78 17.64 8.83
CA GLY A 18 16.03 16.42 8.06
C GLY A 18 16.54 16.71 6.64
N MET A 19 15.93 17.67 5.96
CA MET A 19 16.41 18.14 4.64
C MET A 19 17.79 18.77 4.72
N LEU A 20 18.07 19.55 5.75
CA LEU A 20 19.39 20.17 5.95
C LEU A 20 20.48 19.12 6.20
N ILE A 21 20.22 18.13 7.04
CA ILE A 21 21.12 17.00 7.27
C ILE A 21 21.34 16.21 5.97
N GLY A 22 20.27 15.94 5.22
CA GLY A 22 20.33 15.30 3.91
C GLY A 22 21.20 16.10 2.93
N ALA A 23 21.05 17.43 2.88
CA ALA A 23 21.87 18.30 2.06
C ALA A 23 23.36 18.24 2.42
N VAL A 24 23.67 18.27 3.72
CA VAL A 24 25.06 18.14 4.19
C VAL A 24 25.67 16.80 3.79
N LEU A 25 24.92 15.71 3.92
CA LEU A 25 25.39 14.39 3.48
C LEU A 25 25.61 14.34 1.98
N MET A 26 24.71 14.92 1.17
CA MET A 26 24.90 15.02 -0.29
C MET A 26 26.17 15.75 -0.64
N LEU A 27 26.47 16.88 0.00
CA LEU A 27 27.71 17.65 -0.20
C LEU A 27 28.96 16.83 0.15
N ILE A 28 28.92 16.07 1.25
CA ILE A 28 30.05 15.20 1.67
C ILE A 28 30.33 14.13 0.60
N PHE A 29 29.29 13.58 -0.04
CA PHE A 29 29.43 12.59 -1.11
C PHE A 29 29.61 13.20 -2.51
N GLY A 30 29.76 14.52 -2.63
CA GLY A 30 30.01 15.21 -3.90
C GLY A 30 28.78 15.45 -4.77
N TYR A 31 27.58 15.32 -4.21
CA TYR A 31 26.33 15.64 -4.91
C TYR A 31 25.87 17.07 -4.61
N ASP A 32 25.24 17.71 -5.58
CA ASP A 32 24.63 19.04 -5.39
C ASP A 32 23.22 18.90 -4.78
N PRO A 33 23.00 19.31 -3.53
CA PRO A 33 21.71 19.18 -2.88
C PRO A 33 20.64 20.09 -3.48
N PHE A 34 21.02 21.25 -4.06
CA PHE A 34 20.05 22.14 -4.68
C PHE A 34 19.41 21.49 -5.91
N TRP A 35 20.24 20.94 -6.81
CA TRP A 35 19.73 20.21 -7.98
C TRP A 35 18.99 18.95 -7.61
N ALA A 36 19.44 18.22 -6.60
CA ALA A 36 18.77 17.02 -6.13
C ALA A 36 17.36 17.32 -5.57
N TYR A 37 17.20 18.37 -4.77
CA TYR A 37 15.88 18.76 -4.28
C TYR A 37 15.01 19.38 -5.38
N TYR A 38 15.59 20.16 -6.29
CA TYR A 38 14.87 20.68 -7.44
C TYR A 38 14.30 19.52 -8.30
N ASP A 39 15.12 18.53 -8.62
CA ASP A 39 14.70 17.34 -9.35
C ASP A 39 13.63 16.55 -8.62
N LEU A 40 13.76 16.38 -7.33
CA LEU A 40 12.77 15.68 -6.50
C LEU A 40 11.39 16.36 -6.58
N PHE A 41 11.33 17.67 -6.39
CA PHE A 41 10.06 18.40 -6.43
C PHE A 41 9.52 18.57 -7.85
N SER A 42 10.39 18.85 -8.82
CA SER A 42 9.98 18.98 -10.22
C SER A 42 9.51 17.65 -10.81
N THR A 43 10.15 16.55 -10.44
CA THR A 43 9.68 15.21 -10.82
C THR A 43 8.38 14.85 -10.13
N ALA A 44 8.21 15.19 -8.85
CA ALA A 44 6.99 14.88 -8.12
C ALA A 44 5.76 15.67 -8.65
N PHE A 45 5.92 16.96 -8.90
CA PHE A 45 4.80 17.87 -9.18
C PHE A 45 4.84 18.51 -10.58
N GLY A 46 5.88 18.26 -11.36
CA GLY A 46 6.12 18.93 -12.64
C GLY A 46 5.22 18.48 -13.80
N SER A 47 4.43 17.44 -13.66
CA SER A 47 3.50 16.99 -14.69
C SER A 47 2.27 16.30 -14.10
N LEU A 48 1.14 16.35 -14.82
CA LEU A 48 -0.09 15.63 -14.44
C LEU A 48 0.14 14.11 -14.37
N LYS A 49 1.02 13.59 -15.23
CA LYS A 49 1.43 12.19 -15.20
C LYS A 49 2.06 11.80 -13.86
N ASN A 50 3.00 12.59 -13.37
CA ASN A 50 3.70 12.33 -12.12
C ASN A 50 2.76 12.45 -10.91
N ILE A 51 1.88 13.44 -10.92
CA ILE A 51 0.82 13.58 -9.91
C ILE A 51 -0.08 12.34 -9.91
N GLY A 52 -0.49 11.86 -11.09
CA GLY A 52 -1.28 10.63 -11.21
C GLY A 52 -0.56 9.39 -10.65
N GLU A 53 0.74 9.25 -10.88
CA GLU A 53 1.55 8.16 -10.30
C GLU A 53 1.66 8.27 -8.77
N ILE A 54 1.79 9.49 -8.22
CA ILE A 54 1.77 9.73 -6.77
C ILE A 54 0.43 9.30 -6.17
N LEU A 55 -0.70 9.75 -6.73
CA LEU A 55 -2.03 9.39 -6.25
C LEU A 55 -2.26 7.87 -6.31
N ARG A 56 -1.77 7.22 -7.37
CA ARG A 56 -1.79 5.76 -7.49
C ARG A 56 -1.00 5.10 -6.36
N ALA A 57 0.21 5.56 -6.10
CA ALA A 57 1.08 5.00 -5.07
C ALA A 57 0.55 5.25 -3.63
N MET A 58 -0.17 6.36 -3.42
CA MET A 58 -0.82 6.66 -2.14
C MET A 58 -1.96 5.71 -1.80
N SER A 59 -2.65 5.13 -2.79
CA SER A 59 -3.86 4.32 -2.58
C SER A 59 -3.63 3.16 -1.59
N PRO A 60 -2.66 2.25 -1.78
CA PRO A 60 -2.41 1.18 -0.84
C PRO A 60 -1.90 1.68 0.52
N LEU A 61 -1.14 2.79 0.55
CA LEU A 61 -0.66 3.37 1.80
C LEU A 61 -1.80 3.91 2.67
N ILE A 62 -2.79 4.56 2.05
CA ILE A 62 -4.00 5.02 2.73
C ILE A 62 -4.75 3.83 3.36
N LEU A 63 -4.95 2.74 2.61
CA LEU A 63 -5.63 1.56 3.11
C LEU A 63 -4.89 0.89 4.28
N ILE A 64 -3.55 0.80 4.19
CA ILE A 64 -2.70 0.29 5.27
C ILE A 64 -2.81 1.19 6.51
N ALA A 65 -2.75 2.51 6.34
CA ALA A 65 -2.89 3.48 7.43
C ALA A 65 -4.27 3.38 8.12
N LEU A 66 -5.34 3.15 7.36
CA LEU A 66 -6.67 2.90 7.91
C LEU A 66 -6.72 1.61 8.73
N GLY A 67 -6.13 0.53 8.23
CA GLY A 67 -6.01 -0.74 8.96
C GLY A 67 -5.27 -0.58 10.29
N PHE A 68 -4.16 0.19 10.28
CA PHE A 68 -3.43 0.54 11.50
C PHE A 68 -4.30 1.35 12.47
N SER A 69 -5.02 2.35 11.96
CA SER A 69 -5.88 3.22 12.77
C SER A 69 -7.00 2.44 13.46
N VAL A 70 -7.64 1.50 12.75
CA VAL A 70 -8.68 0.62 13.32
C VAL A 70 -8.10 -0.29 14.40
N ALA A 71 -6.98 -0.96 14.12
CA ALA A 71 -6.32 -1.82 15.08
C ALA A 71 -5.89 -1.07 16.34
N SER A 72 -5.30 0.12 16.17
CA SER A 72 -4.87 0.99 17.28
C SER A 72 -6.05 1.45 18.15
N LYS A 73 -7.19 1.78 17.55
CA LYS A 73 -8.42 2.10 18.29
C LYS A 73 -9.00 0.92 19.06
N ALA A 74 -8.80 -0.30 18.56
CA ALA A 74 -9.16 -1.53 19.27
C ALA A 74 -8.15 -1.93 20.36
N GLY A 75 -7.12 -1.11 20.61
CA GLY A 75 -6.08 -1.41 21.60
C GLY A 75 -5.03 -2.43 21.13
N LEU A 76 -4.94 -2.69 19.82
CA LEU A 76 -3.98 -3.61 19.22
C LEU A 76 -2.91 -2.85 18.43
N PHE A 77 -1.65 -3.19 18.63
CA PHE A 77 -0.55 -2.61 17.87
C PHE A 77 -0.14 -3.55 16.73
N ASN A 78 -0.75 -3.36 15.55
CA ASN A 78 -0.57 -4.25 14.40
C ASN A 78 0.55 -3.76 13.48
N ILE A 79 1.73 -4.37 13.57
CA ILE A 79 2.86 -4.17 12.64
C ILE A 79 2.77 -5.12 11.42
N GLY A 80 1.83 -6.06 11.41
CA GLY A 80 1.66 -7.09 10.39
C GLY A 80 0.98 -6.63 9.08
N LEU A 81 0.63 -5.36 8.96
CA LEU A 81 -0.07 -4.83 7.80
C LEU A 81 0.65 -5.04 6.46
N PRO A 82 1.99 -4.92 6.35
CA PRO A 82 2.67 -5.25 5.11
C PRO A 82 2.48 -6.70 4.67
N GLY A 83 2.53 -7.66 5.60
CA GLY A 83 2.26 -9.06 5.31
C GLY A 83 0.81 -9.32 4.91
N GLN A 84 -0.15 -8.68 5.59
CA GLN A 84 -1.58 -8.76 5.25
C GLN A 84 -1.85 -8.21 3.84
N ALA A 85 -1.24 -7.07 3.50
CA ALA A 85 -1.33 -6.50 2.16
C ALA A 85 -0.70 -7.42 1.10
N LEU A 86 0.46 -8.02 1.41
CA LEU A 86 1.14 -8.96 0.52
C LEU A 86 0.31 -10.23 0.29
N ALA A 87 -0.32 -10.79 1.32
CA ALA A 87 -1.21 -11.94 1.19
C ALA A 87 -2.41 -11.62 0.28
N GLY A 88 -3.06 -10.47 0.51
CA GLY A 88 -4.15 -10.00 -0.33
C GLY A 88 -3.73 -9.79 -1.78
N TRP A 89 -2.58 -9.13 -1.99
CA TRP A 89 -2.03 -8.90 -3.33
C TRP A 89 -1.69 -10.19 -4.07
N THR A 90 -0.97 -11.11 -3.43
CA THR A 90 -0.57 -12.39 -4.05
C THR A 90 -1.78 -13.21 -4.47
N SER A 91 -2.79 -13.31 -3.61
CA SER A 91 -4.02 -14.06 -3.89
C SER A 91 -4.84 -13.42 -5.00
N ALA A 92 -4.97 -12.08 -5.01
CA ALA A 92 -5.68 -11.34 -6.04
C ALA A 92 -4.99 -11.44 -7.41
N VAL A 93 -3.65 -11.35 -7.45
CA VAL A 93 -2.87 -11.49 -8.69
C VAL A 93 -2.96 -12.93 -9.22
N TRP A 94 -2.86 -13.93 -8.35
CA TRP A 94 -3.05 -15.32 -8.76
C TRP A 94 -4.40 -15.55 -9.44
N PHE A 95 -5.49 -15.04 -8.83
CA PHE A 95 -6.82 -15.15 -9.41
C PHE A 95 -6.93 -14.42 -10.76
N ALA A 96 -6.41 -13.20 -10.84
CA ALA A 96 -6.46 -12.41 -12.07
C ALA A 96 -5.71 -13.05 -13.24
N LEU A 97 -4.62 -13.79 -12.95
CA LEU A 97 -3.84 -14.52 -13.95
C LEU A 97 -4.48 -15.88 -14.28
N ALA A 98 -5.16 -16.53 -13.32
CA ALA A 98 -5.85 -17.79 -13.54
C ALA A 98 -7.12 -17.62 -14.40
N PHE A 99 -7.76 -16.47 -14.36
CA PHE A 99 -9.01 -16.19 -15.06
C PHE A 99 -8.95 -14.90 -15.90
N PRO A 100 -8.06 -14.82 -16.92
CA PRO A 100 -7.83 -13.60 -17.70
C PRO A 100 -9.02 -13.20 -18.58
N GLU A 101 -9.91 -14.13 -18.92
CA GLU A 101 -11.05 -13.94 -19.82
C GLU A 101 -12.30 -13.35 -19.13
N LEU A 102 -12.26 -13.17 -17.81
CA LEU A 102 -13.42 -12.65 -17.08
C LEU A 102 -13.75 -11.21 -17.49
N PRO A 103 -15.05 -10.84 -17.55
CA PRO A 103 -15.45 -9.47 -17.74
C PRO A 103 -14.87 -8.55 -16.66
N LYS A 104 -14.49 -7.31 -17.04
CA LYS A 104 -13.77 -6.37 -16.17
C LYS A 104 -14.41 -6.18 -14.79
N VAL A 105 -15.72 -5.99 -14.75
CA VAL A 105 -16.45 -5.77 -13.49
C VAL A 105 -16.35 -7.00 -12.58
N VAL A 106 -16.55 -8.20 -13.13
CA VAL A 106 -16.48 -9.46 -12.38
C VAL A 106 -15.08 -9.69 -11.86
N SER A 107 -14.05 -9.51 -12.72
CA SER A 107 -12.65 -9.67 -12.34
C SER A 107 -12.26 -8.71 -11.20
N ILE A 108 -12.63 -7.43 -11.29
CA ILE A 108 -12.36 -6.43 -10.24
C ILE A 108 -13.05 -6.81 -8.91
N VAL A 109 -14.33 -7.17 -8.95
CA VAL A 109 -15.08 -7.54 -7.73
C VAL A 109 -14.46 -8.79 -7.09
N CYS A 110 -14.18 -9.82 -7.87
CA CYS A 110 -13.58 -11.05 -7.36
C CYS A 110 -12.17 -10.80 -6.76
N THR A 111 -11.30 -10.06 -7.44
CA THR A 111 -9.97 -9.73 -6.94
C THR A 111 -10.00 -8.91 -5.65
N VAL A 112 -10.95 -7.97 -5.52
CA VAL A 112 -11.15 -7.21 -4.28
C VAL A 112 -11.60 -8.14 -3.15
N ILE A 113 -12.60 -9.00 -3.38
CA ILE A 113 -13.09 -9.93 -2.34
C ILE A 113 -11.98 -10.90 -1.92
N ILE A 114 -11.27 -11.49 -2.86
CA ILE A 114 -10.17 -12.43 -2.59
C ILE A 114 -9.07 -11.74 -1.79
N GLY A 115 -8.70 -10.51 -2.18
CA GLY A 115 -7.70 -9.74 -1.46
C GLY A 115 -8.13 -9.41 -0.03
N LEU A 116 -9.39 -9.01 0.17
CA LEU A 116 -9.97 -8.74 1.49
C LEU A 116 -9.99 -9.99 2.37
N VAL A 117 -10.42 -11.13 1.82
CA VAL A 117 -10.47 -12.41 2.56
C VAL A 117 -9.07 -12.87 2.95
N ALA A 118 -8.11 -12.87 2.01
CA ALA A 118 -6.74 -13.30 2.28
C ALA A 118 -6.04 -12.38 3.31
N GLY A 119 -6.16 -11.06 3.14
CA GLY A 119 -5.67 -10.09 4.12
C GLY A 119 -6.36 -10.21 5.48
N GLY A 120 -7.68 -10.43 5.49
CA GLY A 120 -8.46 -10.64 6.70
C GLY A 120 -8.08 -11.91 7.47
N ILE A 121 -7.90 -13.03 6.78
CA ILE A 121 -7.44 -14.28 7.39
C ILE A 121 -6.06 -14.10 8.04
N THR A 122 -5.12 -13.48 7.33
CA THR A 122 -3.78 -13.23 7.87
C THR A 122 -3.79 -12.25 9.03
N GLY A 123 -4.69 -11.26 9.01
CA GLY A 123 -4.90 -10.32 10.12
C GLY A 123 -5.63 -10.93 11.32
N ALA A 124 -6.48 -11.94 11.10
CA ALA A 124 -7.19 -12.63 12.17
C ALA A 124 -6.24 -13.48 13.04
N VAL A 125 -5.17 -14.05 12.48
CA VAL A 125 -4.23 -14.91 13.21
C VAL A 125 -3.63 -14.22 14.44
N PRO A 126 -2.99 -13.03 14.34
CA PRO A 126 -2.48 -12.33 15.53
C PRO A 126 -3.59 -11.96 16.53
N GLY A 127 -4.75 -11.56 16.03
CA GLY A 127 -5.89 -11.23 16.88
C GLY A 127 -6.39 -12.43 17.70
N ILE A 128 -6.53 -13.60 17.08
CA ILE A 128 -6.91 -14.84 17.74
C ILE A 128 -5.86 -15.26 18.77
N LEU A 129 -4.58 -15.25 18.40
CA LEU A 129 -3.49 -15.61 19.33
C LEU A 129 -3.44 -14.66 20.53
N ARG A 130 -3.67 -13.36 20.31
CA ARG A 130 -3.75 -12.39 21.41
C ARG A 130 -4.95 -12.67 22.32
N ALA A 131 -6.12 -12.90 21.72
CA ALA A 131 -7.37 -13.08 22.49
C ALA A 131 -7.39 -14.37 23.32
N TYR A 132 -6.92 -15.49 22.77
CA TYR A 132 -7.00 -16.80 23.44
C TYR A 132 -5.74 -17.19 24.19
N LEU A 133 -4.55 -16.78 23.75
CA LEU A 133 -3.29 -17.18 24.35
C LEU A 133 -2.57 -16.05 25.08
N GLY A 134 -3.07 -14.81 25.01
CA GLY A 134 -2.45 -13.66 25.65
C GLY A 134 -1.06 -13.30 25.08
N THR A 135 -0.73 -13.76 23.86
CA THR A 135 0.57 -13.51 23.24
C THR A 135 0.75 -12.03 22.90
N SER A 136 2.00 -11.58 22.76
CA SER A 136 2.32 -10.24 22.30
C SER A 136 1.93 -10.08 20.82
N GLU A 137 0.94 -9.23 20.55
CA GLU A 137 0.51 -8.92 19.19
C GLU A 137 1.63 -8.34 18.32
N VAL A 138 2.55 -7.58 18.92
CA VAL A 138 3.70 -6.99 18.23
C VAL A 138 4.62 -8.08 17.69
N ILE A 139 4.99 -9.05 18.53
CA ILE A 139 5.88 -10.15 18.13
C ILE A 139 5.21 -11.00 17.06
N VAL A 140 3.93 -11.38 17.26
CA VAL A 140 3.21 -12.23 16.32
C VAL A 140 3.04 -11.52 14.97
N THR A 141 2.69 -10.24 14.95
CA THR A 141 2.49 -9.49 13.69
C THR A 141 3.80 -9.29 12.93
N ILE A 142 4.94 -9.07 13.62
CA ILE A 142 6.25 -9.00 12.97
C ILE A 142 6.59 -10.37 12.34
N MET A 143 6.42 -11.45 13.10
CA MET A 143 6.69 -12.80 12.57
C MET A 143 5.79 -13.15 11.38
N MET A 144 4.52 -12.76 11.42
CA MET A 144 3.59 -12.97 10.31
C MET A 144 4.04 -12.27 9.02
N ASN A 145 4.67 -11.09 9.09
CA ASN A 145 5.22 -10.45 7.89
C ASN A 145 6.24 -11.35 7.18
N TYR A 146 7.16 -11.97 7.94
CA TYR A 146 8.16 -12.88 7.36
C TYR A 146 7.53 -14.17 6.87
N ILE A 147 6.61 -14.76 7.64
CA ILE A 147 5.90 -15.97 7.23
C ILE A 147 5.19 -15.72 5.90
N ILE A 148 4.40 -14.66 5.80
CA ILE A 148 3.68 -14.32 4.57
C ILE A 148 4.63 -14.00 3.42
N LEU A 149 5.75 -13.32 3.67
CA LEU A 149 6.75 -13.06 2.64
C LEU A 149 7.28 -14.36 2.03
N TYR A 150 7.66 -15.33 2.87
CA TYR A 150 8.15 -16.63 2.39
C TYR A 150 7.04 -17.47 1.73
N VAL A 151 5.83 -17.45 2.29
CA VAL A 151 4.67 -18.13 1.70
C VAL A 151 4.34 -17.54 0.32
N ALA A 152 4.27 -16.22 0.20
CA ALA A 152 3.99 -15.54 -1.06
C ALA A 152 5.06 -15.85 -2.12
N ASN A 153 6.35 -15.79 -1.76
CA ASN A 153 7.43 -16.18 -2.66
C ASN A 153 7.33 -17.64 -3.10
N ASN A 154 6.95 -18.54 -2.18
CA ASN A 154 6.77 -19.96 -2.48
C ASN A 154 5.57 -20.19 -3.42
N ILE A 155 4.46 -19.49 -3.18
CA ILE A 155 3.27 -19.52 -4.06
C ILE A 155 3.64 -19.02 -5.46
N VAL A 156 4.40 -17.94 -5.60
CA VAL A 156 4.82 -17.43 -6.92
C VAL A 156 5.71 -18.45 -7.63
N ARG A 157 6.65 -19.07 -6.93
CA ARG A 157 7.61 -20.02 -7.56
C ARG A 157 6.99 -21.37 -7.94
N PHE A 158 6.08 -21.90 -7.14
CA PHE A 158 5.59 -23.27 -7.26
C PHE A 158 4.07 -23.38 -7.41
N GLY A 159 3.33 -22.36 -7.09
CA GLY A 159 1.86 -22.32 -7.20
C GLY A 159 1.36 -21.63 -8.46
N PHE A 160 2.21 -20.85 -9.13
CA PHE A 160 1.88 -20.23 -10.41
C PHE A 160 2.25 -21.17 -11.55
N THR A 161 1.39 -21.28 -12.56
CA THR A 161 1.68 -22.03 -13.77
C THR A 161 2.67 -21.28 -14.67
N ALA A 162 3.33 -21.98 -15.61
CA ALA A 162 4.37 -21.38 -16.44
C ALA A 162 3.88 -20.17 -17.28
N ASP A 163 2.62 -20.19 -17.69
CA ASP A 163 1.95 -19.10 -18.40
C ASP A 163 1.65 -17.87 -17.52
N MET A 164 1.56 -18.06 -16.21
CA MET A 164 1.40 -16.95 -15.24
C MET A 164 2.73 -16.28 -14.89
N LEU A 165 3.85 -16.89 -15.20
CA LEU A 165 5.18 -16.43 -14.84
C LEU A 165 5.88 -15.72 -16.00
N ARG A 166 6.49 -14.59 -15.70
CA ARG A 166 7.43 -13.89 -16.58
C ARG A 166 8.87 -14.39 -16.37
N SER A 167 9.20 -14.76 -15.15
CA SER A 167 10.48 -15.36 -14.75
C SER A 167 10.26 -16.20 -13.49
N SER A 168 11.28 -16.92 -13.04
CA SER A 168 11.21 -17.78 -11.83
C SER A 168 10.77 -17.03 -10.55
N GLU A 169 10.80 -15.70 -10.55
CA GLU A 169 10.53 -14.89 -9.37
C GLU A 169 9.51 -13.76 -9.65
N ALA A 170 8.96 -13.69 -10.86
CA ALA A 170 8.05 -12.60 -11.25
C ALA A 170 6.87 -13.14 -12.06
N SER A 171 5.67 -12.71 -11.68
CA SER A 171 4.46 -12.97 -12.43
C SER A 171 4.38 -12.18 -13.73
N ASN A 172 3.62 -12.67 -14.68
CA ASN A 172 3.19 -11.92 -15.84
C ASN A 172 2.32 -10.72 -15.42
N ARG A 173 2.11 -9.80 -16.35
CA ARG A 173 1.15 -8.70 -16.14
C ARG A 173 -0.27 -9.25 -16.18
N ILE A 174 -1.10 -8.77 -15.28
CA ILE A 174 -2.54 -9.05 -15.32
C ILE A 174 -3.16 -8.50 -16.60
N SER A 175 -4.23 -9.12 -17.07
CA SER A 175 -4.98 -8.67 -18.24
C SER A 175 -5.61 -7.29 -18.02
N ALA A 176 -5.96 -6.59 -19.11
CA ALA A 176 -6.65 -5.31 -19.04
C ALA A 176 -8.01 -5.41 -18.32
N SER A 177 -8.66 -6.59 -18.39
CA SER A 177 -9.90 -6.88 -17.67
C SER A 177 -9.76 -6.86 -16.16
N ALA A 178 -8.61 -7.29 -15.63
CA ALA A 178 -8.32 -7.29 -14.19
C ALA A 178 -7.68 -5.98 -13.70
N SER A 179 -7.32 -5.06 -14.61
CA SER A 179 -6.68 -3.80 -14.27
C SER A 179 -7.72 -2.78 -13.77
N TYR A 180 -7.40 -2.09 -12.66
CA TYR A 180 -8.18 -0.95 -12.15
C TYR A 180 -7.96 0.33 -12.95
N GLN A 181 -7.05 0.32 -13.92
CA GLN A 181 -6.82 1.43 -14.83
C GLN A 181 -8.00 1.57 -15.81
N THR A 182 -8.37 2.82 -16.10
CA THR A 182 -9.37 3.17 -17.10
C THR A 182 -8.78 4.17 -18.09
N ASP A 183 -9.18 4.10 -19.35
CA ASP A 183 -8.69 5.01 -20.39
C ASP A 183 -9.02 6.47 -20.06
N PHE A 184 -10.17 6.71 -19.44
CA PHE A 184 -10.60 8.03 -18.97
C PHE A 184 -9.63 8.63 -17.95
N LEU A 185 -9.25 7.88 -16.91
CA LEU A 185 -8.30 8.36 -15.89
C LEU A 185 -6.90 8.51 -16.44
N SER A 186 -6.49 7.61 -17.32
CA SER A 186 -5.20 7.69 -18.01
C SER A 186 -5.10 8.94 -18.90
N SER A 187 -6.17 9.28 -19.64
CA SER A 187 -6.20 10.48 -20.47
C SER A 187 -6.19 11.78 -19.67
N LEU A 188 -6.85 11.80 -18.49
CA LEU A 188 -6.83 12.96 -17.58
C LEU A 188 -5.45 13.25 -16.98
N THR A 189 -4.59 12.24 -16.94
CA THR A 189 -3.29 12.30 -16.25
C THR A 189 -2.13 12.01 -17.21
N ASP A 190 -2.22 12.44 -18.45
CA ASP A 190 -1.18 12.33 -19.48
C ASP A 190 -0.55 10.92 -19.58
N GLY A 191 -1.39 9.88 -19.58
CA GLY A 191 -0.95 8.49 -19.71
C GLY A 191 -0.36 7.88 -18.43
N SER A 192 -0.66 8.43 -17.25
CA SER A 192 -0.28 7.80 -15.98
C SER A 192 -1.06 6.50 -15.75
N ARG A 193 -0.57 5.68 -14.81
CA ARG A 193 -1.28 4.48 -14.34
C ARG A 193 -2.26 4.77 -13.19
N PHE A 194 -2.71 6.02 -13.08
CA PHE A 194 -3.73 6.40 -12.13
C PHE A 194 -5.00 5.56 -12.32
N ASN A 195 -5.61 5.09 -11.25
CA ASN A 195 -6.66 4.09 -11.32
C ASN A 195 -7.76 4.28 -10.26
N ILE A 196 -8.82 3.51 -10.39
CA ILE A 196 -10.00 3.55 -9.51
C ILE A 196 -9.62 3.24 -8.04
N GLY A 197 -8.52 2.54 -7.78
CA GLY A 197 -8.06 2.20 -6.43
C GLY A 197 -7.92 3.39 -5.49
N PHE A 198 -7.57 4.56 -6.02
CA PHE A 198 -7.51 5.79 -5.22
C PHE A 198 -8.89 6.21 -4.69
N PHE A 199 -9.90 6.15 -5.54
CA PHE A 199 -11.27 6.48 -5.12
C PHE A 199 -11.83 5.46 -4.13
N LEU A 200 -11.49 4.18 -4.30
CA LEU A 200 -11.83 3.14 -3.32
C LEU A 200 -11.16 3.41 -1.97
N ALA A 201 -9.91 3.86 -1.96
CA ALA A 201 -9.22 4.25 -0.74
C ALA A 201 -9.91 5.45 -0.06
N ILE A 202 -10.34 6.47 -0.81
CA ILE A 202 -11.10 7.60 -0.27
C ILE A 202 -12.45 7.16 0.32
N VAL A 203 -13.18 6.29 -0.37
CA VAL A 203 -14.42 5.71 0.17
C VAL A 203 -14.16 4.95 1.48
N ALA A 204 -13.09 4.15 1.53
CA ALA A 204 -12.69 3.46 2.74
C ALA A 204 -12.35 4.43 3.90
N VAL A 205 -11.71 5.58 3.62
CA VAL A 205 -11.50 6.65 4.63
C VAL A 205 -12.82 7.10 5.24
N PHE A 206 -13.81 7.41 4.41
CA PHE A 206 -15.12 7.86 4.91
C PHE A 206 -15.85 6.77 5.71
N LEU A 207 -15.80 5.51 5.26
CA LEU A 207 -16.41 4.39 5.97
C LEU A 207 -15.77 4.16 7.34
N VAL A 208 -14.44 4.13 7.39
CA VAL A 208 -13.69 3.94 8.65
C VAL A 208 -13.89 5.13 9.58
N TRP A 209 -13.84 6.37 9.06
CA TRP A 209 -14.12 7.56 9.85
C TRP A 209 -15.53 7.53 10.46
N PHE A 210 -16.54 7.15 9.68
CA PHE A 210 -17.92 7.03 10.16
C PHE A 210 -18.04 5.94 11.21
N MET A 211 -17.41 4.79 11.01
CA MET A 211 -17.36 3.69 11.97
C MET A 211 -16.72 4.14 13.28
N LEU A 212 -15.54 4.74 13.23
CA LEU A 212 -14.78 5.17 14.41
C LEU A 212 -15.43 6.35 15.16
N LYS A 213 -16.26 7.15 14.49
CA LYS A 213 -17.01 8.26 15.13
C LYS A 213 -18.19 7.75 15.96
N LYS A 214 -18.74 6.57 15.63
CA LYS A 214 -19.91 5.99 16.31
C LYS A 214 -19.56 4.93 17.35
N THR A 215 -18.30 4.49 17.38
CA THR A 215 -17.78 3.52 18.34
C THR A 215 -16.90 4.22 19.36
#